data_8a7ab02cc3fd00fc85b82ea9e0eda81e
#
_entry.id   8a7ab02cc3fd00fc85b82ea9e0eda81e
#
_cell.length_a   1.000
_cell.length_b   1.000
_cell.length_c   1.000
_cell.angle_alpha   90.00
_cell.angle_beta   90.00
_cell.angle_gamma   90.00
#
_symmetry.space_group_name_H-M   'P 1'
#
loop_
_entity.id
_entity.type
_entity.pdbx_description
1 polymer ?
#
loop_
_entity_poly.entity_id
_entity_poly.type
_entity_poly.pdbx_seq_one_letter_code
_entity_poly.pdbx_strand_id
1 'polypeptide(L)'
;MEKKHLFSLRSLPIGKILLLFLLIYIALLAIPYIQHKNVSVSYQKKFAKQSFYSDTAGTERVAYINDNTDALLYRLHMLDEAKDEIILSTFDFNADKSGQDMMASLLHAADRGVSVRILVDGISGFLDVKRNPWFQALASHENVSI
;
A
#
# COMPACT_ATOMS: atom_id res chain seq x y z
N MET A 1 18.21 48.04 23.41
CA MET A 1 16.83 47.49 23.47
C MET A 1 16.41 47.24 22.01
N GLU A 2 16.52 46.00 21.61
CA GLU A 2 16.23 45.57 20.22
C GLU A 2 14.76 45.20 20.12
N LYS A 3 13.98 45.95 19.34
CA LYS A 3 12.56 45.68 19.08
C LYS A 3 12.47 44.47 18.12
N LYS A 4 12.18 43.28 18.64
CA LYS A 4 11.75 42.17 17.79
C LYS A 4 10.44 42.53 17.12
N HIS A 5 10.48 42.78 15.80
CA HIS A 5 9.29 42.83 14.97
C HIS A 5 8.65 41.45 14.90
N LEU A 6 7.68 41.18 15.76
CA LEU A 6 6.77 40.09 15.59
C LEU A 6 5.93 40.34 14.32
N PHE A 7 6.12 39.52 13.32
CA PHE A 7 5.37 39.55 12.09
C PHE A 7 3.88 39.30 12.40
N SER A 8 3.07 40.33 12.41
CA SER A 8 1.64 40.23 12.69
C SER A 8 0.91 39.69 11.48
N LEU A 9 0.45 38.44 11.53
CA LEU A 9 -0.40 37.79 10.52
C LEU A 9 -1.75 38.54 10.28
N ARG A 10 -2.13 39.43 11.20
CA ARG A 10 -3.39 40.18 11.16
C ARG A 10 -3.47 41.27 10.08
N SER A 11 -2.38 41.60 9.43
CA SER A 11 -2.31 42.68 8.41
C SER A 11 -2.09 42.19 6.98
N LEU A 12 -2.05 40.86 6.77
CA LEU A 12 -1.90 40.33 5.41
C LEU A 12 -3.24 40.36 4.67
N PRO A 13 -3.34 41.05 3.52
CA PRO A 13 -4.56 41.02 2.73
C PRO A 13 -4.85 39.60 2.26
N ILE A 14 -6.11 39.20 2.28
CA ILE A 14 -6.61 37.85 1.95
C ILE A 14 -5.96 37.30 0.68
N GLY A 15 -5.75 38.14 -0.34
CA GLY A 15 -5.08 37.74 -1.58
C GLY A 15 -3.64 37.23 -1.39
N LYS A 16 -2.87 37.82 -0.46
CA LYS A 16 -1.51 37.35 -0.17
C LYS A 16 -1.52 36.00 0.58
N ILE A 17 -2.52 35.77 1.45
CA ILE A 17 -2.69 34.50 2.14
C ILE A 17 -3.04 33.40 1.13
N LEU A 18 -3.98 33.66 0.22
CA LEU A 18 -4.35 32.72 -0.84
C LEU A 18 -3.15 32.42 -1.77
N LEU A 19 -2.38 33.43 -2.13
CA LEU A 19 -1.18 33.25 -2.93
C LEU A 19 -0.14 32.37 -2.21
N LEU A 20 0.05 32.58 -0.90
CA LEU A 20 0.95 31.76 -0.10
C LEU A 20 0.51 30.28 -0.06
N PHE A 21 -0.79 30.01 0.15
CA PHE A 21 -1.32 28.66 0.10
C PHE A 21 -1.15 28.01 -1.28
N LEU A 22 -1.37 28.76 -2.35
CA LEU A 22 -1.14 28.28 -3.72
C LEU A 22 0.33 27.93 -3.95
N LEU A 23 1.26 28.76 -3.51
CA LEU A 23 2.70 28.47 -3.65
C LEU A 23 3.13 27.24 -2.83
N ILE A 24 2.62 27.10 -1.61
CA ILE A 24 2.85 25.90 -0.79
C ILE A 24 2.27 24.67 -1.50
N TYR A 25 1.08 24.75 -2.03
CA TYR A 25 0.45 23.65 -2.77
C TYR A 25 1.27 23.24 -3.98
N ILE A 26 1.73 24.20 -4.80
CA ILE A 26 2.60 23.92 -5.95
C ILE A 26 3.93 23.30 -5.49
N ALA A 27 4.53 23.79 -4.41
CA ALA A 27 5.77 23.24 -3.88
C ALA A 27 5.56 21.77 -3.42
N LEU A 28 4.45 21.46 -2.74
CA LEU A 28 4.11 20.10 -2.32
C LEU A 28 3.88 19.16 -3.51
N LEU A 29 3.26 19.65 -4.58
CA LEU A 29 3.09 18.88 -5.81
C LEU A 29 4.43 18.54 -6.50
N ALA A 30 5.46 19.37 -6.31
CA ALA A 30 6.78 19.12 -6.90
C ALA A 30 7.60 18.06 -6.13
N ILE A 31 7.28 17.78 -4.86
CA ILE A 31 8.03 16.84 -4.01
C ILE A 31 8.20 15.46 -4.65
N PRO A 32 7.17 14.82 -5.24
CA PRO A 32 7.30 13.49 -5.85
C PRO A 32 8.26 13.48 -7.05
N TYR A 33 8.49 14.63 -7.69
CA TYR A 33 9.36 14.76 -8.86
C TYR A 33 10.81 15.14 -8.50
N ILE A 34 11.09 15.40 -7.22
CA ILE A 34 12.46 15.62 -6.77
C ILE A 34 13.17 14.28 -6.86
N GLN A 35 14.18 14.20 -7.73
CA GLN A 35 14.97 12.98 -7.88
C GLN A 35 15.58 12.58 -6.53
N HIS A 36 15.12 11.46 -5.99
CA HIS A 36 15.73 10.86 -4.82
C HIS A 36 17.15 10.39 -5.17
N LYS A 37 18.10 10.73 -4.31
CA LYS A 37 19.49 10.35 -4.47
C LYS A 37 19.64 8.85 -4.68
N ASN A 38 20.63 8.50 -5.48
CA ASN A 38 21.01 7.17 -5.91
C ASN A 38 20.69 6.06 -4.91
N VAL A 39 19.92 5.13 -5.37
CA VAL A 39 19.63 3.85 -4.68
C VAL A 39 20.98 3.17 -4.39
N SER A 40 21.13 2.58 -3.20
CA SER A 40 22.39 1.93 -2.81
C SER A 40 22.80 0.84 -3.82
N VAL A 41 24.12 0.65 -4.00
CA VAL A 41 24.64 -0.36 -4.93
C VAL A 41 24.14 -1.77 -4.58
N SER A 42 23.97 -2.06 -3.28
CA SER A 42 23.42 -3.35 -2.81
C SER A 42 21.97 -3.53 -3.26
N TYR A 43 21.16 -2.48 -3.18
CA TYR A 43 19.79 -2.51 -3.66
C TYR A 43 19.73 -2.68 -5.19
N GLN A 44 20.54 -1.92 -5.93
CA GLN A 44 20.62 -2.04 -7.38
C GLN A 44 21.01 -3.46 -7.83
N LYS A 45 21.97 -4.11 -7.13
CA LYS A 45 22.35 -5.50 -7.40
C LYS A 45 21.22 -6.48 -7.11
N LYS A 46 20.50 -6.29 -5.99
CA LYS A 46 19.37 -7.15 -5.59
C LYS A 46 18.23 -7.08 -6.59
N PHE A 47 18.01 -5.90 -7.16
CA PHE A 47 16.92 -5.64 -8.12
C PHE A 47 17.45 -5.45 -9.55
N ALA A 48 18.61 -6.03 -9.87
CA ALA A 48 19.11 -6.03 -11.24
C ALA A 48 18.11 -6.73 -12.17
N LYS A 49 17.95 -6.20 -13.37
CA LYS A 49 16.99 -6.70 -14.37
C LYS A 49 17.12 -8.21 -14.59
N GLN A 50 18.34 -8.74 -14.59
CA GLN A 50 18.63 -10.16 -14.77
C GLN A 50 18.05 -11.07 -13.66
N SER A 51 17.76 -10.54 -12.47
CA SER A 51 17.15 -11.35 -11.40
C SER A 51 15.65 -11.57 -11.57
N PHE A 52 15.01 -10.84 -12.47
CA PHE A 52 13.56 -10.92 -12.71
C PHE A 52 13.19 -11.47 -14.08
N TYR A 53 14.18 -11.66 -14.97
CA TYR A 53 13.94 -12.14 -16.33
C TYR A 53 14.78 -13.38 -16.59
N SER A 54 14.17 -14.36 -17.23
CA SER A 54 14.85 -15.53 -17.77
C SER A 54 14.91 -15.39 -19.29
N ASP A 55 16.06 -15.68 -19.88
CA ASP A 55 16.25 -15.74 -21.33
C ASP A 55 15.78 -17.10 -21.89
N THR A 56 15.45 -18.05 -21.01
CA THR A 56 14.88 -19.34 -21.40
C THR A 56 13.36 -19.27 -21.38
N ALA A 57 12.75 -19.58 -22.52
CA ALA A 57 11.30 -19.73 -22.60
C ALA A 57 10.85 -20.90 -21.70
N GLY A 58 10.01 -20.58 -20.71
CA GLY A 58 9.35 -21.57 -19.87
C GLY A 58 7.92 -21.85 -20.33
N THR A 59 7.30 -22.87 -19.77
CA THR A 59 5.87 -23.09 -19.96
C THR A 59 5.09 -22.11 -19.09
N GLU A 60 4.59 -21.05 -19.69
CA GLU A 60 3.72 -20.10 -19.01
C GLU A 60 2.26 -20.55 -19.14
N ARG A 61 1.51 -20.37 -18.06
CA ARG A 61 0.07 -20.63 -18.04
C ARG A 61 -0.66 -19.34 -17.73
N VAL A 62 -1.61 -19.00 -18.59
CA VAL A 62 -2.47 -17.83 -18.41
C VAL A 62 -3.91 -18.30 -18.36
N ALA A 63 -4.65 -17.87 -17.36
CA ALA A 63 -6.10 -18.06 -17.29
C ALA A 63 -6.78 -16.69 -17.31
N TYR A 64 -7.76 -16.55 -18.18
CA TYR A 64 -8.63 -15.37 -18.21
C TYR A 64 -9.96 -15.70 -17.55
N ILE A 65 -10.28 -14.92 -16.50
CA ILE A 65 -11.51 -15.10 -15.72
C ILE A 65 -12.42 -13.90 -16.00
N ASN A 66 -13.55 -14.16 -16.63
CA ASN A 66 -14.47 -13.12 -17.11
C ASN A 66 -15.58 -12.79 -16.08
N ASP A 67 -15.87 -13.69 -15.16
CA ASP A 67 -16.90 -13.51 -14.15
C ASP A 67 -16.30 -13.06 -12.80
N ASN A 68 -16.94 -12.10 -12.12
CA ASN A 68 -16.44 -11.56 -10.84
C ASN A 68 -16.54 -12.57 -9.69
N THR A 69 -17.55 -13.42 -9.70
CA THR A 69 -17.73 -14.47 -8.70
C THR A 69 -16.64 -15.52 -8.83
N ASP A 70 -16.40 -15.96 -10.06
CA ASP A 70 -15.31 -16.89 -10.36
C ASP A 70 -13.95 -16.27 -9.98
N ALA A 71 -13.74 -14.98 -10.27
CA ALA A 71 -12.51 -14.28 -9.89
C ALA A 71 -12.30 -14.24 -8.37
N LEU A 72 -13.35 -14.07 -7.57
CA LEU A 72 -13.28 -14.15 -6.13
C LEU A 72 -12.94 -15.58 -5.69
N LEU A 73 -13.65 -16.59 -6.19
CA LEU A 73 -13.43 -17.99 -5.85
C LEU A 73 -11.99 -18.44 -6.18
N TYR A 74 -11.46 -18.04 -7.32
CA TYR A 74 -10.06 -18.31 -7.67
C TYR A 74 -9.07 -17.66 -6.70
N ARG A 75 -9.32 -16.41 -6.27
CA ARG A 75 -8.48 -15.75 -5.27
C ARG A 75 -8.52 -16.49 -3.94
N LEU A 76 -9.71 -16.85 -3.45
CA LEU A 76 -9.85 -17.63 -2.22
C LEU A 76 -9.12 -18.96 -2.32
N HIS A 77 -9.28 -19.68 -3.43
CA HIS A 77 -8.56 -20.93 -3.68
C HIS A 77 -7.03 -20.74 -3.67
N MET A 78 -6.51 -19.68 -4.30
CA MET A 78 -5.07 -19.39 -4.26
C MET A 78 -4.56 -19.14 -2.83
N LEU A 79 -5.34 -18.48 -1.99
CA LEU A 79 -5.00 -18.24 -0.58
C LEU A 79 -5.03 -19.55 0.22
N ASP A 80 -5.99 -20.41 -0.05
CA ASP A 80 -6.13 -21.70 0.63
C ASP A 80 -5.00 -22.67 0.26
N GLU A 81 -4.50 -22.62 -0.98
CA GLU A 81 -3.40 -23.46 -1.46
C GLU A 81 -2.01 -22.91 -1.13
N ALA A 82 -1.91 -21.68 -0.64
CA ALA A 82 -0.62 -21.09 -0.28
C ALA A 82 0.05 -21.83 0.87
N LYS A 83 1.38 -22.07 0.75
CA LYS A 83 2.16 -22.87 1.72
C LYS A 83 3.23 -22.08 2.44
N ASP A 84 3.83 -21.08 1.79
CA ASP A 84 5.00 -20.37 2.31
C ASP A 84 4.69 -18.90 2.59
N GLU A 85 4.24 -18.17 1.57
CA GLU A 85 4.05 -16.74 1.66
C GLU A 85 2.88 -16.26 0.80
N ILE A 86 2.16 -15.26 1.31
CA ILE A 86 1.17 -14.47 0.57
C ILE A 86 1.59 -13.01 0.62
N ILE A 87 1.69 -12.36 -0.54
CA ILE A 87 1.86 -10.93 -0.66
C ILE A 87 0.64 -10.36 -1.37
N LEU A 88 -0.21 -9.67 -0.63
CA LEU A 88 -1.39 -8.98 -1.16
C LEU A 88 -1.10 -7.48 -1.25
N SER A 89 -1.11 -6.93 -2.45
CA SER A 89 -1.03 -5.48 -2.67
C SER A 89 -2.33 -5.00 -3.29
N THR A 90 -3.00 -4.07 -2.62
CA THR A 90 -4.27 -3.54 -3.08
C THR A 90 -4.41 -2.06 -2.72
N PHE A 91 -5.08 -1.31 -3.60
CA PHE A 91 -5.39 0.09 -3.35
C PHE A 91 -6.50 0.24 -2.32
N ASP A 92 -7.54 -0.59 -2.46
CA ASP A 92 -8.72 -0.57 -1.60
C ASP A 92 -9.02 -1.99 -1.09
N PHE A 93 -9.27 -2.11 0.21
CA PHE A 93 -9.58 -3.37 0.85
C PHE A 93 -10.68 -3.16 1.89
N ASN A 94 -11.90 -3.21 1.45
CA ASN A 94 -13.08 -3.00 2.29
C ASN A 94 -13.50 -4.28 3.00
N ALA A 95 -14.05 -4.14 4.20
CA ALA A 95 -14.66 -5.25 4.93
C ALA A 95 -16.14 -5.45 4.53
N ASP A 96 -16.46 -5.36 3.23
CA ASP A 96 -17.70 -5.86 2.68
C ASP A 96 -17.72 -7.40 2.67
N LYS A 97 -18.77 -8.02 2.16
CA LYS A 97 -18.88 -9.48 2.20
C LYS A 97 -17.70 -10.19 1.54
N SER A 98 -17.30 -9.76 0.35
CA SER A 98 -16.17 -10.34 -0.38
C SER A 98 -14.84 -10.08 0.30
N GLY A 99 -14.67 -8.88 0.87
CA GLY A 99 -13.48 -8.54 1.66
C GLY A 99 -13.39 -9.34 2.94
N GLN A 100 -14.53 -9.60 3.63
CA GLN A 100 -14.55 -10.47 4.80
C GLN A 100 -14.16 -11.91 4.45
N ASP A 101 -14.65 -12.46 3.34
CA ASP A 101 -14.26 -13.78 2.86
C ASP A 101 -12.75 -13.84 2.58
N MET A 102 -12.21 -12.82 1.92
CA MET A 102 -10.77 -12.69 1.69
C MET A 102 -9.96 -12.60 2.99
N MET A 103 -10.42 -11.78 3.96
CA MET A 103 -9.75 -11.64 5.25
C MET A 103 -9.77 -12.94 6.05
N ALA A 104 -10.88 -13.69 6.01
CA ALA A 104 -10.98 -15.00 6.64
C ALA A 104 -9.99 -15.98 6.03
N SER A 105 -9.89 -16.07 4.69
CA SER A 105 -8.92 -16.95 4.02
C SER A 105 -7.47 -16.56 4.31
N LEU A 106 -7.16 -15.25 4.39
CA LEU A 106 -5.83 -14.77 4.80
C LEU A 106 -5.50 -15.19 6.24
N LEU A 107 -6.46 -15.08 7.15
CA LEU A 107 -6.29 -15.52 8.53
C LEU A 107 -6.09 -17.01 8.62
N HIS A 108 -6.89 -17.81 7.91
CA HIS A 108 -6.70 -19.27 7.83
C HIS A 108 -5.34 -19.65 7.24
N ALA A 109 -4.84 -18.91 6.26
CA ALA A 109 -3.49 -19.13 5.74
C ALA A 109 -2.43 -18.85 6.81
N ALA A 110 -2.57 -17.75 7.55
CA ALA A 110 -1.68 -17.42 8.66
C ALA A 110 -1.72 -18.46 9.78
N ASP A 111 -2.90 -19.00 10.13
CA ASP A 111 -3.08 -20.10 11.09
C ASP A 111 -2.33 -21.37 10.65
N ARG A 112 -2.21 -21.61 9.34
CA ARG A 112 -1.40 -22.72 8.79
C ARG A 112 0.11 -22.46 8.82
N GLY A 113 0.55 -21.28 9.27
CA GLY A 113 1.95 -20.88 9.33
C GLY A 113 2.44 -20.14 8.08
N VAL A 114 1.56 -19.78 7.16
CA VAL A 114 1.91 -18.99 5.97
C VAL A 114 2.21 -17.54 6.37
N SER A 115 3.32 -16.98 5.87
CA SER A 115 3.65 -15.58 6.08
C SER A 115 2.77 -14.69 5.21
N VAL A 116 1.92 -13.86 5.82
CA VAL A 116 0.98 -12.98 5.12
C VAL A 116 1.44 -11.53 5.22
N ARG A 117 1.71 -10.91 4.08
CA ARG A 117 2.05 -9.48 3.98
C ARG A 117 1.01 -8.75 3.15
N ILE A 118 0.39 -7.73 3.75
CA ILE A 118 -0.67 -6.96 3.11
C ILE A 118 -0.18 -5.51 2.96
N LEU A 119 -0.19 -5.01 1.73
CA LEU A 119 0.11 -3.62 1.41
C LEU A 119 -1.18 -2.95 0.96
N VAL A 120 -1.62 -1.99 1.75
CA VAL A 120 -2.78 -1.14 1.41
C VAL A 120 -2.35 0.29 1.21
N ASP A 121 -3.13 1.08 0.47
CA ASP A 121 -2.89 2.51 0.35
C ASP A 121 -2.87 3.20 1.72
N GLY A 122 -1.98 4.19 1.88
CA GLY A 122 -1.75 4.83 3.18
C GLY A 122 -2.97 5.55 3.74
N ILE A 123 -3.86 6.08 2.91
CA ILE A 123 -5.10 6.72 3.35
C ILE A 123 -6.10 5.67 3.81
N SER A 124 -6.35 4.64 3.01
CA SER A 124 -7.21 3.51 3.37
C SER A 124 -6.68 2.78 4.60
N GLY A 125 -5.38 2.54 4.67
CA GLY A 125 -4.74 1.95 5.84
C GLY A 125 -4.95 2.75 7.12
N PHE A 126 -4.87 4.08 7.05
CA PHE A 126 -5.11 4.95 8.22
C PHE A 126 -6.57 4.98 8.66
N LEU A 127 -7.51 4.99 7.71
CA LEU A 127 -8.94 5.09 7.99
C LEU A 127 -9.54 3.75 8.39
N ASP A 128 -9.18 2.68 7.71
CA ASP A 128 -9.85 1.39 7.79
C ASP A 128 -9.11 0.42 8.73
N VAL A 129 -7.79 0.27 8.62
CA VAL A 129 -7.04 -0.68 9.46
C VAL A 129 -7.18 -0.36 10.94
N LYS A 130 -7.15 0.92 11.33
CA LYS A 130 -7.26 1.33 12.74
C LYS A 130 -8.68 1.27 13.31
N ARG A 131 -9.71 1.30 12.49
CA ARG A 131 -11.11 1.41 12.94
C ARG A 131 -11.95 0.17 12.68
N ASN A 132 -11.51 -0.68 11.77
CA ASN A 132 -12.26 -1.84 11.36
C ASN A 132 -11.83 -3.08 12.16
N PRO A 133 -12.75 -3.76 12.88
CA PRO A 133 -12.42 -4.91 13.72
C PRO A 133 -11.88 -6.10 12.92
N TRP A 134 -12.25 -6.26 11.65
CA TRP A 134 -11.72 -7.31 10.78
C TRP A 134 -10.23 -7.12 10.50
N PHE A 135 -9.81 -5.89 10.19
CA PHE A 135 -8.40 -5.57 10.02
C PHE A 135 -7.62 -5.70 11.33
N GLN A 136 -8.23 -5.33 12.45
CA GLN A 136 -7.58 -5.49 13.75
C GLN A 136 -7.36 -6.96 14.09
N ALA A 137 -8.34 -7.82 13.82
CA ALA A 137 -8.21 -9.26 13.99
C ALA A 137 -7.09 -9.82 13.11
N LEU A 138 -7.05 -9.43 11.84
CA LEU A 138 -6.02 -9.85 10.90
C LEU A 138 -4.62 -9.36 11.34
N ALA A 139 -4.49 -8.07 11.71
CA ALA A 139 -3.23 -7.48 12.15
C ALA A 139 -2.73 -7.99 13.51
N SER A 140 -3.58 -8.61 14.31
CA SER A 140 -3.19 -9.19 15.61
C SER A 140 -2.51 -10.56 15.48
N HIS A 141 -2.57 -11.19 14.32
CA HIS A 141 -1.97 -12.49 14.10
C HIS A 141 -0.45 -12.37 13.87
N GLU A 142 0.35 -13.22 14.51
CA GLU A 142 1.82 -13.16 14.47
C GLU A 142 2.43 -13.33 13.06
N ASN A 143 1.76 -14.11 12.20
CA ASN A 143 2.19 -14.36 10.83
C ASN A 143 1.63 -13.31 9.82
N VAL A 144 0.97 -12.24 10.28
CA VAL A 144 0.39 -11.20 9.43
C VAL A 144 1.08 -9.86 9.66
N SER A 145 1.42 -9.17 8.59
CA SER A 145 1.87 -7.77 8.60
C SER A 145 1.05 -6.94 7.62
N ILE A 146 0.59 -5.77 8.06
CA ILE A 146 -0.18 -4.82 7.25
C ILE A 146 0.52 -3.48 7.23
#